data_a48883fa573aef9adf41c176c4dcb9e7
#
_entry.id   a48883fa573aef9adf41c176c4dcb9e7
#
_cell.length_a   1.000
_cell.length_b   1.000
_cell.length_c   1.000
_cell.angle_alpha   90.00
_cell.angle_beta   90.00
_cell.angle_gamma   90.00
#
_symmetry.space_group_name_H-M   'P 1'
#
loop_
_entity.id
_entity.type
_entity.pdbx_description
1 polymer ?
#
loop_
_entity_poly.entity_id
_entity_poly.type
_entity_poly.pdbx_seq_one_letter_code
_entity_poly.pdbx_strand_id
1 'polypeptide(L)'
;MGFHAKHLLGIEQLEQDEIRVLLDLAERYVSLNRGTRKHSSALEGLTQINMFFEASTRTQASFEIAGKRLGADVMNMAMQASSIRKGETLIDTALTLNAMHPDLLVVRHPHSGAVNLLAEKVNCAVLNAGDGRHEHPTQALLDALTIRREKDRLQRLTVAICGDIAHSRVARSNILLLGKMENRVRLVGPPTLMPARIGEFGVEVFDDMREGLAGADVVMMLRLQKERMDGAFIPSAREYYHRWGLDAEKLSHAKDDAIVMHPGPMNRGVEIDGTIADDINRSVIQEQVEMGVAVRMAAMDLLARNLRAAKAGNPERMA
;
A
#
# COMPACT_ATOMS: atom_id res chain seq x y z
N MET A 1 19.26 -15.93 -1.21
CA MET A 1 17.86 -15.55 -1.09
C MET A 1 17.58 -14.45 -2.09
N GLY A 2 16.55 -14.56 -2.92
CA GLY A 2 16.25 -13.65 -4.03
C GLY A 2 14.78 -13.28 -4.04
N PHE A 3 14.45 -12.21 -4.74
CA PHE A 3 13.08 -11.84 -5.06
C PHE A 3 12.72 -12.47 -6.41
N HIS A 4 11.69 -13.31 -6.46
CA HIS A 4 11.38 -14.13 -7.64
C HIS A 4 10.04 -13.80 -8.31
N ALA A 5 9.24 -12.92 -7.71
CA ALA A 5 7.94 -12.57 -8.25
C ALA A 5 8.05 -11.92 -9.65
N LYS A 6 7.20 -12.35 -10.59
CA LYS A 6 7.03 -11.72 -11.91
C LYS A 6 6.21 -10.44 -11.82
N HIS A 7 5.24 -10.41 -10.92
CA HIS A 7 4.31 -9.31 -10.68
C HIS A 7 4.25 -9.01 -9.17
N LEU A 8 3.83 -7.84 -8.79
CA LEU A 8 3.51 -7.50 -7.39
C LEU A 8 2.00 -7.21 -7.29
N LEU A 9 1.20 -8.27 -7.15
CA LEU A 9 -0.26 -8.19 -7.15
C LEU A 9 -0.86 -8.08 -5.76
N GLY A 10 -0.20 -8.70 -4.75
CA GLY A 10 -0.61 -8.69 -3.35
C GLY A 10 0.54 -9.07 -2.43
N ILE A 11 0.30 -8.97 -1.13
CA ILE A 11 1.23 -9.42 -0.08
C ILE A 11 1.14 -10.95 0.11
N GLU A 12 -0.03 -11.52 -0.16
CA GLU A 12 -0.26 -12.96 0.02
C GLU A 12 0.77 -13.81 -0.72
N GLN A 13 1.21 -13.36 -1.90
CA GLN A 13 2.15 -14.07 -2.78
C GLN A 13 3.61 -13.97 -2.34
N LEU A 14 3.96 -13.00 -1.49
CA LEU A 14 5.34 -12.76 -1.10
C LEU A 14 5.73 -13.62 0.11
N GLU A 15 6.90 -14.23 0.03
CA GLU A 15 7.52 -14.87 1.18
C GLU A 15 8.21 -13.85 2.10
N GLN A 16 8.43 -14.23 3.36
CA GLN A 16 9.07 -13.37 4.36
C GLN A 16 10.43 -12.81 3.91
N ASP A 17 11.22 -13.65 3.26
CA ASP A 17 12.54 -13.27 2.74
C ASP A 17 12.44 -12.31 1.55
N GLU A 18 11.43 -12.45 0.70
CA GLU A 18 11.19 -11.52 -0.41
C GLU A 18 10.78 -10.13 0.11
N ILE A 19 9.96 -10.09 1.17
CA ILE A 19 9.61 -8.84 1.86
C ILE A 19 10.90 -8.18 2.40
N ARG A 20 11.78 -8.93 3.07
CA ARG A 20 13.05 -8.42 3.59
C ARG A 20 13.93 -7.86 2.49
N VAL A 21 14.12 -8.61 1.40
CA VAL A 21 14.92 -8.17 0.24
C VAL A 21 14.39 -6.86 -0.34
N LEU A 22 13.07 -6.74 -0.49
CA LEU A 22 12.45 -5.52 -0.99
C LEU A 22 12.67 -4.34 -0.04
N LEU A 23 12.45 -4.54 1.26
CA LEU A 23 12.63 -3.49 2.26
C LEU A 23 14.11 -3.06 2.37
N ASP A 24 15.06 -3.98 2.25
CA ASP A 24 16.50 -3.67 2.28
C ASP A 24 16.95 -2.88 1.05
N LEU A 25 16.38 -3.18 -0.11
CA LEU A 25 16.61 -2.38 -1.30
C LEU A 25 15.95 -0.99 -1.17
N ALA A 26 14.76 -0.93 -0.58
CA ALA A 26 14.06 0.33 -0.33
C ALA A 26 14.87 1.27 0.59
N GLU A 27 15.58 0.75 1.61
CA GLU A 27 16.49 1.56 2.44
C GLU A 27 17.58 2.26 1.61
N ARG A 28 18.13 1.57 0.62
CA ARG A 28 19.12 2.18 -0.28
C ARG A 28 18.49 3.31 -1.10
N TYR A 29 17.24 3.14 -1.52
CA TYR A 29 16.50 4.18 -2.23
C TYR A 29 16.06 5.34 -1.32
N VAL A 30 15.81 5.11 -0.03
CA VAL A 30 15.64 6.22 0.94
C VAL A 30 16.91 7.08 0.97
N SER A 31 18.08 6.46 1.09
CA SER A 31 19.37 7.17 1.09
C SER A 31 19.60 7.94 -0.22
N LEU A 32 19.30 7.33 -1.37
CA LEU A 32 19.36 7.99 -2.68
C LEU A 32 18.43 9.20 -2.74
N ASN A 33 17.19 9.05 -2.27
CA ASN A 33 16.16 10.10 -2.33
C ASN A 33 16.49 11.32 -1.45
N ARG A 34 17.23 11.10 -0.36
CA ARG A 34 17.72 12.17 0.53
C ARG A 34 18.99 12.84 0.02
N GLY A 35 19.70 12.20 -0.91
CA GLY A 35 20.91 12.73 -1.51
C GLY A 35 20.65 13.86 -2.52
N THR A 36 21.73 14.47 -2.99
CA THR A 36 21.68 15.54 -4.01
C THR A 36 21.39 15.00 -5.40
N ARG A 37 21.87 13.80 -5.73
CA ARG A 37 21.60 13.07 -6.97
C ARG A 37 20.51 12.04 -6.73
N LYS A 38 19.27 12.35 -7.09
CA LYS A 38 18.10 11.48 -6.90
C LYS A 38 17.79 10.61 -8.13
N HIS A 39 18.82 10.12 -8.79
CA HIS A 39 18.70 9.39 -10.06
C HIS A 39 19.47 8.06 -10.00
N SER A 40 18.88 7.03 -10.59
CA SER A 40 19.44 5.70 -10.82
C SER A 40 19.11 5.24 -12.24
N SER A 41 19.97 4.49 -12.89
CA SER A 41 19.76 3.90 -14.22
C SER A 41 19.12 2.50 -14.17
N ALA A 42 18.51 2.11 -13.05
CA ALA A 42 17.97 0.76 -12.88
C ALA A 42 16.88 0.39 -13.91
N LEU A 43 16.11 1.38 -14.36
CA LEU A 43 15.05 1.23 -15.38
C LEU A 43 15.37 1.97 -16.69
N GLU A 44 16.61 2.34 -16.94
CA GLU A 44 17.01 3.01 -18.17
C GLU A 44 16.65 2.16 -19.40
N GLY A 45 15.96 2.76 -20.37
CA GLY A 45 15.45 2.12 -21.59
C GLY A 45 14.21 1.26 -21.38
N LEU A 46 13.58 1.25 -20.19
CA LEU A 46 12.32 0.56 -19.93
C LEU A 46 11.15 1.55 -19.89
N THR A 47 9.98 1.08 -20.37
CA THR A 47 8.74 1.84 -20.38
C THR A 47 7.83 1.45 -19.24
N GLN A 48 7.43 2.45 -18.43
CA GLN A 48 6.44 2.31 -17.36
C GLN A 48 5.14 3.00 -17.75
N ILE A 49 4.02 2.28 -17.69
CA ILE A 49 2.68 2.85 -17.90
C ILE A 49 1.90 2.81 -16.58
N ASN A 50 1.39 3.97 -16.15
CA ASN A 50 0.52 4.12 -14.99
C ASN A 50 -0.94 4.20 -15.43
N MET A 51 -1.73 3.18 -15.10
CA MET A 51 -3.16 3.04 -15.45
C MET A 51 -4.00 3.22 -14.20
N PHE A 52 -4.63 4.36 -14.02
CA PHE A 52 -5.44 4.66 -12.85
C PHE A 52 -6.92 4.79 -13.24
N PHE A 53 -7.70 3.76 -12.96
CA PHE A 53 -9.16 3.72 -13.13
C PHE A 53 -9.93 4.37 -11.97
N GLU A 54 -9.24 4.59 -10.85
CA GLU A 54 -9.72 5.29 -9.66
C GLU A 54 -8.78 6.44 -9.35
N ALA A 55 -9.31 7.63 -9.09
CA ALA A 55 -8.50 8.81 -8.80
C ALA A 55 -7.61 8.62 -7.56
N SER A 56 -6.34 8.92 -7.71
CA SER A 56 -5.36 8.86 -6.60
C SER A 56 -4.12 9.69 -6.89
N THR A 57 -4.19 10.97 -6.62
CA THR A 57 -3.08 11.92 -6.88
C THR A 57 -1.79 11.49 -6.21
N ARG A 58 -1.81 11.14 -4.92
CA ARG A 58 -0.61 10.73 -4.18
C ARG A 58 0.03 9.46 -4.73
N THR A 59 -0.76 8.41 -4.95
CA THR A 59 -0.23 7.12 -5.43
C THR A 59 0.34 7.26 -6.83
N GLN A 60 -0.38 7.95 -7.73
CA GLN A 60 0.08 8.19 -9.09
C GLN A 60 1.36 9.01 -9.11
N ALA A 61 1.40 10.16 -8.43
CA ALA A 61 2.60 11.00 -8.35
C ALA A 61 3.80 10.24 -7.77
N SER A 62 3.59 9.41 -6.75
CA SER A 62 4.65 8.61 -6.14
C SER A 62 5.23 7.55 -7.09
N PHE A 63 4.39 6.86 -7.88
CA PHE A 63 4.86 5.93 -8.91
C PHE A 63 5.55 6.65 -10.07
N GLU A 64 5.04 7.81 -10.47
CA GLU A 64 5.67 8.64 -11.51
C GLU A 64 7.06 9.11 -11.08
N ILE A 65 7.18 9.66 -9.86
CA ILE A 65 8.46 10.08 -9.30
C ILE A 65 9.43 8.90 -9.21
N ALA A 66 8.96 7.75 -8.73
CA ALA A 66 9.77 6.55 -8.58
C ALA A 66 10.33 6.07 -9.93
N GLY A 67 9.49 5.97 -10.96
CA GLY A 67 9.94 5.57 -12.30
C GLY A 67 10.94 6.53 -12.92
N LYS A 68 10.65 7.85 -12.85
CA LYS A 68 11.57 8.89 -13.35
C LYS A 68 12.92 8.88 -12.62
N ARG A 69 12.93 8.64 -11.30
CA ARG A 69 14.19 8.52 -10.55
C ARG A 69 14.98 7.27 -10.90
N LEU A 70 14.30 6.21 -11.36
CA LEU A 70 14.94 4.99 -11.84
C LEU A 70 15.38 5.06 -13.30
N GLY A 71 15.08 6.15 -14.03
CA GLY A 71 15.44 6.35 -15.45
C GLY A 71 14.46 5.74 -16.44
N ALA A 72 13.24 5.39 -16.03
CA ALA A 72 12.21 4.86 -16.92
C ALA A 72 11.55 5.96 -17.75
N ASP A 73 11.10 5.61 -18.97
CA ASP A 73 10.13 6.39 -19.73
C ASP A 73 8.75 6.17 -19.13
N VAL A 74 8.22 7.21 -18.45
CA VAL A 74 6.97 7.10 -17.68
C VAL A 74 5.81 7.74 -18.41
N MET A 75 4.75 6.97 -18.67
CA MET A 75 3.48 7.45 -19.22
C MET A 75 2.34 7.30 -18.20
N ASN A 76 1.60 8.38 -17.95
CA ASN A 76 0.38 8.36 -17.15
C ASN A 76 -0.86 8.36 -18.06
N MET A 77 -1.73 7.38 -17.86
CA MET A 77 -3.00 7.27 -18.57
C MET A 77 -4.18 7.64 -17.69
N ALA A 78 -4.91 8.67 -18.07
CA ALA A 78 -6.15 9.08 -17.42
C ALA A 78 -7.32 8.23 -17.95
N MET A 79 -7.53 7.04 -17.37
CA MET A 79 -8.50 6.05 -17.86
C MET A 79 -9.96 6.50 -17.75
N GLN A 80 -10.28 7.43 -16.86
CA GLN A 80 -11.65 7.97 -16.72
C GLN A 80 -12.09 8.83 -17.92
N ALA A 81 -11.16 9.30 -18.73
CA ALA A 81 -11.45 10.27 -19.80
C ALA A 81 -11.49 9.67 -21.22
N SER A 82 -10.97 8.45 -21.47
CA SER A 82 -10.74 8.02 -22.85
C SER A 82 -11.53 6.79 -23.33
N SER A 83 -11.12 5.59 -22.93
CA SER A 83 -11.56 4.37 -23.65
C SER A 83 -12.81 3.73 -23.04
N ILE A 84 -12.96 3.77 -21.72
CA ILE A 84 -14.10 3.13 -21.01
C ILE A 84 -15.43 3.75 -21.41
N ARG A 85 -15.48 5.05 -21.70
CA ARG A 85 -16.69 5.73 -22.22
C ARG A 85 -17.12 5.24 -23.60
N LYS A 86 -16.24 4.55 -24.34
CA LYS A 86 -16.53 3.98 -25.66
C LYS A 86 -16.93 2.50 -25.63
N GLY A 87 -17.07 1.90 -24.43
CA GLY A 87 -17.45 0.49 -24.26
C GLY A 87 -16.29 -0.51 -24.36
N GLU A 88 -15.03 -0.03 -24.36
CA GLU A 88 -13.85 -0.90 -24.35
C GLU A 88 -13.73 -1.64 -23.00
N THR A 89 -13.46 -2.94 -23.06
CA THR A 89 -13.28 -3.74 -21.84
C THR A 89 -11.87 -3.54 -21.24
N LEU A 90 -11.71 -3.89 -19.96
CA LEU A 90 -10.40 -3.89 -19.30
C LEU A 90 -9.39 -4.76 -20.05
N ILE A 91 -9.85 -5.90 -20.58
CA ILE A 91 -9.02 -6.85 -21.33
C ILE A 91 -8.56 -6.25 -22.66
N ASP A 92 -9.47 -5.61 -23.41
CA ASP A 92 -9.12 -4.96 -24.69
C ASP A 92 -8.10 -3.85 -24.49
N THR A 93 -8.28 -3.02 -23.44
CA THR A 93 -7.31 -2.00 -23.05
C THR A 93 -5.95 -2.62 -22.71
N ALA A 94 -5.94 -3.72 -21.93
CA ALA A 94 -4.72 -4.42 -21.57
C ALA A 94 -3.98 -4.98 -22.80
N LEU A 95 -4.68 -5.63 -23.73
CA LEU A 95 -4.13 -6.17 -24.96
C LEU A 95 -3.57 -5.07 -25.87
N THR A 96 -4.31 -3.96 -26.01
CA THR A 96 -3.85 -2.79 -26.77
C THR A 96 -2.53 -2.23 -26.23
N LEU A 97 -2.43 -2.09 -24.89
CA LEU A 97 -1.22 -1.61 -24.26
C LEU A 97 -0.08 -2.64 -24.35
N ASN A 98 -0.40 -3.92 -24.18
CA ASN A 98 0.60 -4.99 -24.31
C ASN A 98 1.25 -5.00 -25.70
N ALA A 99 0.49 -4.66 -26.76
CA ALA A 99 1.01 -4.53 -28.11
C ALA A 99 1.98 -3.33 -28.30
N MET A 100 2.02 -2.38 -27.35
CA MET A 100 3.00 -1.29 -27.30
C MET A 100 4.29 -1.68 -26.57
N HIS A 101 4.41 -2.94 -26.14
CA HIS A 101 5.56 -3.52 -25.46
C HIS A 101 6.05 -2.77 -24.21
N PRO A 102 5.17 -2.40 -23.25
CA PRO A 102 5.63 -1.83 -21.99
C PRO A 102 6.40 -2.89 -21.20
N ASP A 103 7.29 -2.43 -20.29
CA ASP A 103 8.01 -3.32 -19.38
C ASP A 103 7.32 -3.41 -18.02
N LEU A 104 6.68 -2.32 -17.58
CA LEU A 104 6.00 -2.21 -16.29
C LEU A 104 4.61 -1.57 -16.46
N LEU A 105 3.58 -2.23 -15.93
CA LEU A 105 2.24 -1.67 -15.78
C LEU A 105 1.92 -1.46 -14.30
N VAL A 106 1.64 -0.23 -13.91
CA VAL A 106 1.14 0.13 -12.58
C VAL A 106 -0.36 0.34 -12.67
N VAL A 107 -1.13 -0.50 -12.01
CA VAL A 107 -2.58 -0.53 -12.18
C VAL A 107 -3.30 -0.24 -10.87
N ARG A 108 -4.24 0.72 -10.89
CA ARG A 108 -5.19 0.97 -9.81
C ARG A 108 -6.62 0.83 -10.34
N HIS A 109 -7.43 -0.01 -9.69
CA HIS A 109 -8.78 -0.33 -10.17
C HIS A 109 -9.82 -0.31 -9.04
N PRO A 110 -11.09 0.12 -9.28
CA PRO A 110 -12.14 0.09 -8.26
C PRO A 110 -12.63 -1.32 -7.91
N HIS A 111 -12.42 -2.32 -8.77
CA HIS A 111 -12.87 -3.69 -8.54
C HIS A 111 -11.73 -4.60 -8.11
N SER A 112 -11.99 -5.40 -7.06
CA SER A 112 -11.06 -6.42 -6.55
C SER A 112 -10.81 -7.51 -7.61
N GLY A 113 -9.56 -7.95 -7.74
CA GLY A 113 -9.15 -8.98 -8.70
C GLY A 113 -8.92 -8.49 -10.14
N ALA A 114 -9.31 -7.26 -10.48
CA ALA A 114 -9.11 -6.71 -11.82
C ALA A 114 -7.64 -6.66 -12.23
N VAL A 115 -6.74 -6.37 -11.28
CA VAL A 115 -5.28 -6.32 -11.54
C VAL A 115 -4.72 -7.71 -11.79
N ASN A 116 -5.21 -8.73 -11.11
CA ASN A 116 -4.83 -10.13 -11.32
C ASN A 116 -5.23 -10.59 -12.72
N LEU A 117 -6.49 -10.33 -13.11
CA LEU A 117 -7.00 -10.65 -14.45
C LEU A 117 -6.15 -9.98 -15.56
N LEU A 118 -5.76 -8.72 -15.35
CA LEU A 118 -4.91 -8.00 -16.30
C LEU A 118 -3.51 -8.62 -16.38
N ALA A 119 -2.91 -9.00 -15.25
CA ALA A 119 -1.59 -9.62 -15.20
C ALA A 119 -1.50 -10.94 -15.97
N GLU A 120 -2.61 -11.67 -16.09
CA GLU A 120 -2.68 -12.90 -16.92
C GLU A 120 -2.71 -12.61 -18.43
N LYS A 121 -3.00 -11.40 -18.86
CA LYS A 121 -3.20 -11.02 -20.26
C LYS A 121 -2.05 -10.21 -20.86
N VAL A 122 -1.03 -9.89 -20.06
CA VAL A 122 0.09 -9.07 -20.50
C VAL A 122 1.43 -9.76 -20.26
N ASN A 123 2.43 -9.39 -21.08
CA ASN A 123 3.77 -9.96 -21.02
C ASN A 123 4.71 -9.23 -20.06
N CYS A 124 4.40 -7.98 -19.72
CA CYS A 124 5.18 -7.11 -18.84
C CYS A 124 4.96 -7.42 -17.35
N ALA A 125 5.75 -6.83 -16.49
CA ALA A 125 5.52 -6.90 -15.04
C ALA A 125 4.36 -5.97 -14.63
N VAL A 126 3.52 -6.43 -13.70
CA VAL A 126 2.36 -5.69 -13.21
C VAL A 126 2.51 -5.39 -11.72
N LEU A 127 2.26 -4.12 -11.34
CA LEU A 127 2.22 -3.66 -9.95
C LEU A 127 0.80 -3.23 -9.60
N ASN A 128 0.26 -3.79 -8.52
CA ASN A 128 -1.02 -3.40 -7.97
C ASN A 128 -0.88 -2.12 -7.14
N ALA A 129 -1.43 -1.01 -7.64
CA ALA A 129 -1.50 0.28 -6.95
C ALA A 129 -2.80 0.45 -6.15
N GLY A 130 -3.50 -0.64 -5.91
CA GLY A 130 -4.73 -0.76 -5.13
C GLY A 130 -5.93 -1.18 -5.97
N ASP A 131 -6.53 -2.34 -5.65
CA ASP A 131 -7.71 -2.87 -6.32
C ASP A 131 -8.86 -3.10 -5.34
N GLY A 132 -9.97 -2.41 -5.57
CA GLY A 132 -11.20 -2.52 -4.78
C GLY A 132 -10.97 -2.46 -3.27
N ARG A 133 -11.42 -3.50 -2.58
CA ARG A 133 -11.20 -3.76 -1.14
C ARG A 133 -10.18 -4.88 -0.91
N HIS A 134 -9.48 -5.33 -1.97
CA HIS A 134 -8.62 -6.50 -1.96
C HIS A 134 -7.24 -6.19 -1.40
N GLU A 135 -6.33 -5.59 -2.20
CA GLU A 135 -4.98 -5.32 -1.74
C GLU A 135 -4.39 -3.99 -2.24
N HIS A 136 -3.40 -3.50 -1.51
CA HIS A 136 -2.50 -2.40 -1.91
C HIS A 136 -1.08 -2.72 -1.41
N PRO A 137 -0.38 -3.65 -2.07
CA PRO A 137 0.87 -4.22 -1.54
C PRO A 137 1.95 -3.17 -1.27
N THR A 138 2.12 -2.18 -2.15
CA THR A 138 3.12 -1.12 -1.93
C THR A 138 2.77 -0.19 -0.75
N GLN A 139 1.50 -0.15 -0.31
CA GLN A 139 1.14 0.57 0.90
C GLN A 139 1.57 -0.22 2.14
N ALA A 140 1.26 -1.51 2.22
CA ALA A 140 1.71 -2.32 3.35
C ALA A 140 3.23 -2.38 3.46
N LEU A 141 3.94 -2.45 2.33
CA LEU A 141 5.40 -2.43 2.30
C LEU A 141 5.99 -1.10 2.77
N LEU A 142 5.42 0.05 2.38
CA LEU A 142 5.89 1.34 2.90
C LEU A 142 5.55 1.53 4.38
N ASP A 143 4.41 1.02 4.84
CA ASP A 143 4.03 1.01 6.25
C ASP A 143 5.04 0.17 7.05
N ALA A 144 5.38 -1.03 6.55
CA ALA A 144 6.39 -1.91 7.14
C ALA A 144 7.79 -1.26 7.19
N LEU A 145 8.20 -0.58 6.11
CA LEU A 145 9.46 0.14 6.07
C LEU A 145 9.49 1.27 7.12
N THR A 146 8.41 2.04 7.24
CA THR A 146 8.26 3.08 8.24
C THR A 146 8.36 2.50 9.66
N ILE A 147 7.61 1.44 9.95
CA ILE A 147 7.66 0.76 11.25
C ILE A 147 9.08 0.28 11.55
N ARG A 148 9.74 -0.38 10.59
CA ARG A 148 11.12 -0.88 10.76
C ARG A 148 12.09 0.22 11.12
N ARG A 149 11.97 1.39 10.51
CA ARG A 149 12.84 2.55 10.75
C ARG A 149 12.61 3.18 12.11
N GLU A 150 11.34 3.34 12.50
CA GLU A 150 10.99 4.01 13.74
C GLU A 150 11.12 3.10 14.98
N LYS A 151 11.04 1.79 14.79
CA LYS A 151 11.13 0.82 15.89
C LYS A 151 12.40 -0.04 15.86
N ASP A 152 13.32 0.20 14.92
CA ASP A 152 14.54 -0.59 14.68
C ASP A 152 14.28 -2.10 14.48
N ARG A 153 13.02 -2.48 14.28
CA ARG A 153 12.58 -3.86 14.04
C ARG A 153 11.23 -3.91 13.35
N LEU A 154 10.91 -5.06 12.72
CA LEU A 154 9.62 -5.32 12.09
C LEU A 154 9.00 -6.64 12.59
N GLN A 155 9.42 -7.15 13.72
CA GLN A 155 8.94 -8.39 14.32
C GLN A 155 8.62 -8.19 15.79
N ARG A 156 7.67 -8.99 16.32
CA ARG A 156 7.30 -9.00 17.74
C ARG A 156 6.83 -7.63 18.25
N LEU A 157 6.13 -6.90 17.40
CA LEU A 157 5.43 -5.66 17.74
C LEU A 157 3.95 -5.93 17.92
N THR A 158 3.29 -5.13 18.74
CA THR A 158 1.84 -5.06 18.80
C THR A 158 1.39 -3.89 17.95
N VAL A 159 0.67 -4.17 16.85
CA VAL A 159 0.19 -3.17 15.89
C VAL A 159 -1.32 -3.10 15.94
N ALA A 160 -1.88 -1.97 16.35
CA ALA A 160 -3.31 -1.71 16.35
C ALA A 160 -3.71 -0.99 15.06
N ILE A 161 -4.55 -1.62 14.24
CA ILE A 161 -5.15 -1.05 13.03
C ILE A 161 -6.58 -0.65 13.37
N CYS A 162 -6.87 0.66 13.32
CA CYS A 162 -8.08 1.23 13.89
C CYS A 162 -8.95 1.88 12.80
N GLY A 163 -10.25 1.59 12.80
CA GLY A 163 -11.24 2.28 11.99
C GLY A 163 -12.03 1.40 11.04
N ASP A 164 -12.14 1.80 9.77
CA ASP A 164 -12.90 1.09 8.74
C ASP A 164 -12.11 -0.07 8.15
N ILE A 165 -12.18 -1.23 8.78
CA ILE A 165 -11.49 -2.45 8.37
C ILE A 165 -12.17 -3.06 7.15
N ALA A 166 -13.52 -3.11 7.13
CA ALA A 166 -14.30 -3.81 6.12
C ALA A 166 -14.11 -3.27 4.70
N HIS A 167 -13.87 -1.96 4.56
CA HIS A 167 -13.72 -1.31 3.27
C HIS A 167 -12.27 -0.97 2.92
N SER A 168 -11.32 -1.32 3.78
CA SER A 168 -9.91 -0.92 3.64
C SER A 168 -9.02 -2.03 3.05
N ARG A 169 -8.62 -1.87 1.78
CA ARG A 169 -7.55 -2.68 1.20
C ARG A 169 -6.20 -2.50 1.91
N VAL A 170 -5.99 -1.35 2.56
CA VAL A 170 -4.78 -1.09 3.34
C VAL A 170 -4.76 -1.95 4.60
N ALA A 171 -5.89 -2.05 5.31
CA ALA A 171 -6.00 -2.97 6.45
C ALA A 171 -5.66 -4.40 6.04
N ARG A 172 -6.27 -4.90 4.94
CA ARG A 172 -6.06 -6.27 4.47
C ARG A 172 -4.59 -6.55 4.14
N SER A 173 -3.94 -5.70 3.36
CA SER A 173 -2.53 -5.89 3.03
C SER A 173 -1.62 -5.81 4.25
N ASN A 174 -1.92 -4.92 5.22
CA ASN A 174 -1.14 -4.83 6.46
C ASN A 174 -1.37 -6.05 7.37
N ILE A 175 -2.60 -6.57 7.48
CA ILE A 175 -2.87 -7.81 8.23
C ILE A 175 -1.99 -8.95 7.70
N LEU A 176 -1.95 -9.13 6.37
CA LEU A 176 -1.16 -10.18 5.73
C LEU A 176 0.35 -9.97 5.96
N LEU A 177 0.86 -8.75 5.72
CA LEU A 177 2.29 -8.46 5.87
C LEU A 177 2.75 -8.57 7.32
N LEU A 178 2.05 -7.94 8.24
CA LEU A 178 2.43 -7.91 9.64
C LEU A 178 2.33 -9.30 10.28
N GLY A 179 1.33 -10.11 9.88
CA GLY A 179 1.21 -11.50 10.30
C GLY A 179 2.39 -12.34 9.78
N LYS A 180 2.75 -12.23 8.50
CA LYS A 180 3.95 -12.89 7.94
C LYS A 180 5.23 -12.47 8.67
N MET A 181 5.31 -11.23 9.14
CA MET A 181 6.46 -10.71 9.90
C MET A 181 6.34 -10.95 11.41
N GLU A 182 5.50 -11.90 11.85
CA GLU A 182 5.37 -12.35 13.25
C GLU A 182 5.00 -11.22 14.24
N ASN A 183 4.16 -10.29 13.82
CA ASN A 183 3.62 -9.26 14.69
C ASN A 183 2.25 -9.67 15.24
N ARG A 184 1.93 -9.17 16.43
CA ARG A 184 0.60 -9.24 16.99
C ARG A 184 -0.26 -8.13 16.41
N VAL A 185 -1.24 -8.50 15.58
CA VAL A 185 -2.13 -7.55 14.92
C VAL A 185 -3.44 -7.47 15.68
N ARG A 186 -3.84 -6.26 16.04
CA ARG A 186 -5.13 -5.94 16.64
C ARG A 186 -5.95 -5.09 15.70
N LEU A 187 -7.21 -5.41 15.54
CA LEU A 187 -8.17 -4.63 14.77
C LEU A 187 -9.13 -3.96 15.73
N VAL A 188 -9.27 -2.65 15.63
CA VAL A 188 -10.07 -1.85 16.54
C VAL A 188 -11.08 -1.02 15.77
N GLY A 189 -12.37 -1.13 16.09
CA GLY A 189 -13.39 -0.32 15.42
C GLY A 189 -14.80 -0.80 15.64
N PRO A 190 -15.78 -0.08 15.04
CA PRO A 190 -17.19 -0.45 15.17
C PRO A 190 -17.43 -1.89 14.66
N PRO A 191 -18.26 -2.68 15.34
CA PRO A 191 -18.65 -4.01 14.86
C PRO A 191 -19.23 -3.99 13.43
N THR A 192 -19.91 -2.90 13.05
CA THR A 192 -20.48 -2.70 11.70
C THR A 192 -19.42 -2.49 10.60
N LEU A 193 -18.22 -2.11 10.96
CA LEU A 193 -17.07 -1.92 10.05
C LEU A 193 -16.02 -3.04 10.19
N MET A 194 -16.36 -4.12 10.90
CA MET A 194 -15.50 -5.27 11.07
C MET A 194 -15.97 -6.41 10.15
N PRO A 195 -15.11 -6.98 9.28
CA PRO A 195 -15.49 -8.10 8.43
C PRO A 195 -15.88 -9.32 9.27
N ALA A 196 -16.92 -10.05 8.85
CA ALA A 196 -17.27 -11.32 9.47
C ALA A 196 -16.08 -12.30 9.40
N ARG A 197 -15.84 -13.05 10.46
CA ARG A 197 -14.78 -14.07 10.56
C ARG A 197 -13.35 -13.54 10.40
N ILE A 198 -13.12 -12.24 10.55
CA ILE A 198 -11.78 -11.65 10.39
C ILE A 198 -10.73 -12.24 11.36
N GLY A 199 -11.15 -12.76 12.50
CA GLY A 199 -10.28 -13.46 13.46
C GLY A 199 -9.55 -14.68 12.89
N GLU A 200 -10.06 -15.30 11.81
CA GLU A 200 -9.40 -16.43 11.14
C GLU A 200 -8.05 -16.06 10.52
N PHE A 201 -7.78 -14.75 10.33
CA PHE A 201 -6.47 -14.25 9.93
C PHE A 201 -5.46 -14.19 11.08
N GLY A 202 -5.79 -14.75 12.27
CA GLY A 202 -4.90 -14.74 13.43
C GLY A 202 -4.77 -13.38 14.10
N VAL A 203 -5.77 -12.52 13.95
CA VAL A 203 -5.82 -11.17 14.53
C VAL A 203 -6.73 -11.12 15.76
N GLU A 204 -6.47 -10.20 16.68
CA GLU A 204 -7.34 -9.89 17.80
C GLU A 204 -8.30 -8.76 17.41
N VAL A 205 -9.55 -8.80 17.86
CA VAL A 205 -10.59 -7.83 17.49
C VAL A 205 -11.12 -7.15 18.74
N PHE A 206 -11.20 -5.82 18.70
CA PHE A 206 -11.67 -4.97 19.79
C PHE A 206 -12.71 -3.97 19.26
N ASP A 207 -13.73 -3.68 20.03
CA ASP A 207 -14.71 -2.63 19.80
C ASP A 207 -14.48 -1.39 20.68
N ASP A 208 -13.56 -1.48 21.64
CA ASP A 208 -13.09 -0.37 22.48
C ASP A 208 -11.65 0.02 22.13
N MET A 209 -11.41 1.34 21.96
CA MET A 209 -10.10 1.88 21.61
C MET A 209 -9.08 1.72 22.75
N ARG A 210 -9.49 1.87 24.00
CA ARG A 210 -8.57 1.78 25.16
C ARG A 210 -8.03 0.37 25.31
N GLU A 211 -8.92 -0.61 25.19
CA GLU A 211 -8.53 -2.03 25.25
C GLU A 211 -7.64 -2.42 24.05
N GLY A 212 -8.06 -2.02 22.85
CA GLY A 212 -7.33 -2.33 21.62
C GLY A 212 -5.95 -1.68 21.54
N LEU A 213 -5.79 -0.47 22.09
CA LEU A 213 -4.51 0.24 22.11
C LEU A 213 -3.61 -0.13 23.30
N ALA A 214 -4.11 -0.83 24.31
CA ALA A 214 -3.34 -1.12 25.53
C ALA A 214 -1.96 -1.76 25.23
N GLY A 215 -0.88 -1.00 25.47
CA GLY A 215 0.48 -1.45 25.25
C GLY A 215 0.88 -1.66 23.77
N ALA A 216 0.17 -1.06 22.82
CA ALA A 216 0.51 -1.13 21.40
C ALA A 216 1.81 -0.36 21.10
N ASP A 217 2.65 -0.91 20.22
CA ASP A 217 3.87 -0.28 19.71
C ASP A 217 3.55 0.68 18.54
N VAL A 218 2.50 0.36 17.77
CA VAL A 218 2.10 1.11 16.57
C VAL A 218 0.59 1.25 16.57
N VAL A 219 0.10 2.47 16.32
CA VAL A 219 -1.31 2.80 16.13
C VAL A 219 -1.51 3.28 14.70
N MET A 220 -2.15 2.47 13.87
CA MET A 220 -2.46 2.79 12.48
C MET A 220 -3.92 3.16 12.35
N MET A 221 -4.20 4.45 12.12
CA MET A 221 -5.55 4.92 11.89
C MET A 221 -5.94 4.80 10.43
N LEU A 222 -7.16 4.36 10.16
CA LEU A 222 -7.71 4.24 8.82
C LEU A 222 -8.78 5.30 8.57
N ARG A 223 -8.77 5.84 7.36
CA ARG A 223 -9.82 6.77 6.91
C ARG A 223 -11.17 6.07 6.84
N LEU A 224 -12.23 6.72 7.31
CA LEU A 224 -13.60 6.33 7.00
C LEU A 224 -13.88 6.48 5.51
N GLN A 225 -14.17 5.37 4.84
CA GLN A 225 -14.38 5.33 3.38
C GLN A 225 -15.86 5.50 3.03
N LYS A 226 -16.45 6.65 3.36
CA LYS A 226 -17.88 6.93 3.14
C LYS A 226 -18.32 6.68 1.71
N GLU A 227 -17.46 6.91 0.73
CA GLU A 227 -17.69 6.67 -0.68
C GLU A 227 -17.83 5.17 -1.07
N ARG A 228 -17.51 4.26 -0.15
CA ARG A 228 -17.61 2.81 -0.32
C ARG A 228 -18.67 2.17 0.59
N MET A 229 -19.38 2.99 1.35
CA MET A 229 -20.43 2.55 2.28
C MET A 229 -21.79 2.72 1.62
N ASP A 230 -22.45 1.60 1.29
CA ASP A 230 -23.85 1.58 0.88
C ASP A 230 -24.70 1.33 2.13
N GLY A 231 -25.10 2.38 2.85
CA GLY A 231 -25.94 2.28 4.04
C GLY A 231 -25.42 3.01 5.29
N ALA A 232 -26.15 2.87 6.39
CA ALA A 232 -25.86 3.52 7.68
C ALA A 232 -24.93 2.66 8.55
N PHE A 233 -23.63 2.60 8.22
CA PHE A 233 -22.64 1.84 8.99
C PHE A 233 -22.20 2.54 10.27
N ILE A 234 -22.35 3.86 10.34
CA ILE A 234 -22.03 4.69 11.50
C ILE A 234 -23.16 5.67 11.76
N PRO A 235 -23.52 5.96 13.04
CA PRO A 235 -24.60 6.88 13.36
C PRO A 235 -24.30 8.32 12.93
N SER A 236 -23.12 8.82 13.27
CA SER A 236 -22.63 10.15 12.88
C SER A 236 -21.11 10.23 12.94
N ALA A 237 -20.50 11.21 12.26
CA ALA A 237 -19.06 11.46 12.35
C ALA A 237 -18.63 11.87 13.78
N ARG A 238 -19.50 12.61 14.50
CA ARG A 238 -19.23 13.04 15.88
C ARG A 238 -19.22 11.86 16.84
N GLU A 239 -20.19 10.96 16.74
CA GLU A 239 -20.25 9.76 17.57
C GLU A 239 -19.11 8.80 17.26
N TYR A 240 -18.78 8.66 15.97
CA TYR A 240 -17.62 7.89 15.54
C TYR A 240 -16.33 8.45 16.16
N TYR A 241 -16.08 9.77 16.08
CA TYR A 241 -14.90 10.39 16.68
C TYR A 241 -14.85 10.14 18.19
N HIS A 242 -15.96 10.31 18.88
CA HIS A 242 -16.01 10.11 20.33
C HIS A 242 -15.62 8.68 20.73
N ARG A 243 -16.05 7.66 19.99
CA ARG A 243 -15.77 6.26 20.32
C ARG A 243 -14.45 5.75 19.73
N TRP A 244 -14.20 6.02 18.45
CA TRP A 244 -13.11 5.40 17.68
C TRP A 244 -12.14 6.40 17.03
N GLY A 245 -12.36 7.71 17.14
CA GLY A 245 -11.38 8.71 16.75
C GLY A 245 -10.22 8.73 17.73
N LEU A 246 -8.99 8.82 17.24
CA LEU A 246 -7.79 8.88 18.06
C LEU A 246 -7.58 10.28 18.60
N ASP A 247 -7.59 10.43 19.90
CA ASP A 247 -7.24 11.62 20.67
C ASP A 247 -6.12 11.30 21.67
N ALA A 248 -5.67 12.29 22.42
CA ALA A 248 -4.57 12.15 23.37
C ALA A 248 -4.89 11.18 24.51
N GLU A 249 -6.15 11.14 24.98
CA GLU A 249 -6.57 10.24 26.05
C GLU A 249 -6.49 8.78 25.58
N LYS A 250 -7.05 8.45 24.42
CA LYS A 250 -7.00 7.09 23.87
C LYS A 250 -5.58 6.68 23.54
N LEU A 251 -4.77 7.59 22.96
CA LEU A 251 -3.38 7.32 22.64
C LEU A 251 -2.52 7.01 23.89
N SER A 252 -2.90 7.56 25.06
CA SER A 252 -2.17 7.31 26.32
C SER A 252 -2.23 5.85 26.79
N HIS A 253 -3.13 5.01 26.24
CA HIS A 253 -3.19 3.59 26.52
C HIS A 253 -2.16 2.78 25.74
N ALA A 254 -1.65 3.30 24.63
CA ALA A 254 -0.52 2.71 23.93
C ALA A 254 0.81 2.96 24.69
N LYS A 255 1.89 2.36 24.23
CA LYS A 255 3.20 2.63 24.84
C LYS A 255 3.59 4.10 24.69
N ASP A 256 4.42 4.61 25.59
CA ASP A 256 4.90 6.01 25.56
C ASP A 256 5.66 6.31 24.26
N ASP A 257 6.37 5.33 23.71
CA ASP A 257 7.09 5.42 22.44
C ASP A 257 6.27 4.94 21.23
N ALA A 258 4.96 4.70 21.38
CA ALA A 258 4.12 4.26 20.26
C ALA A 258 4.08 5.29 19.15
N ILE A 259 4.22 4.84 17.90
CA ILE A 259 4.09 5.69 16.72
C ILE A 259 2.66 5.68 16.18
N VAL A 260 2.26 6.81 15.59
CA VAL A 260 0.95 6.99 14.97
C VAL A 260 1.11 7.08 13.45
N MET A 261 0.36 6.24 12.73
CA MET A 261 0.39 6.10 11.28
C MET A 261 -0.98 6.35 10.67
N HIS A 262 -1.00 6.82 9.41
CA HIS A 262 -2.22 6.98 8.62
C HIS A 262 -1.90 6.94 7.12
N PRO A 263 -2.55 6.10 6.29
CA PRO A 263 -2.23 5.98 4.86
C PRO A 263 -2.67 7.19 4.02
N GLY A 264 -3.39 8.13 4.63
CA GLY A 264 -3.94 9.32 3.98
C GLY A 264 -4.98 9.06 2.86
N PRO A 265 -5.77 10.08 2.50
CA PRO A 265 -5.95 11.36 3.20
C PRO A 265 -6.63 11.15 4.54
N MET A 266 -6.34 11.98 5.53
CA MET A 266 -7.01 11.92 6.83
C MET A 266 -8.17 12.90 6.90
N ASN A 267 -9.22 12.54 7.64
CA ASN A 267 -10.32 13.43 8.01
C ASN A 267 -10.10 13.86 9.48
N ARG A 268 -9.47 15.01 9.67
CA ARG A 268 -9.20 15.56 11.00
C ARG A 268 -10.51 15.79 11.76
N GLY A 269 -10.56 15.39 13.03
CA GLY A 269 -11.76 15.43 13.84
C GLY A 269 -12.80 14.34 13.52
N VAL A 270 -12.43 13.33 12.73
CA VAL A 270 -13.25 12.16 12.46
C VAL A 270 -12.55 10.87 12.91
N GLU A 271 -11.49 10.44 12.25
CA GLU A 271 -10.71 9.28 12.67
C GLU A 271 -9.49 9.64 13.53
N ILE A 272 -8.99 10.88 13.43
CA ILE A 272 -7.81 11.32 14.17
C ILE A 272 -7.92 12.80 14.54
N ASP A 273 -7.51 13.16 15.76
CA ASP A 273 -7.38 14.56 16.17
C ASP A 273 -6.22 15.25 15.44
N GLY A 274 -6.41 16.53 15.10
CA GLY A 274 -5.38 17.33 14.44
C GLY A 274 -4.10 17.44 15.25
N THR A 275 -4.18 17.54 16.56
CA THR A 275 -3.01 17.66 17.45
C THR A 275 -2.18 16.37 17.44
N ILE A 276 -2.83 15.21 17.36
CA ILE A 276 -2.14 13.91 17.26
C ILE A 276 -1.52 13.72 15.88
N ALA A 277 -2.26 14.10 14.82
CA ALA A 277 -1.75 13.98 13.45
C ALA A 277 -0.50 14.84 13.20
N ASP A 278 -0.36 15.95 13.91
CA ASP A 278 0.74 16.91 13.78
C ASP A 278 1.79 16.79 14.93
N ASP A 279 1.65 15.78 15.79
CA ASP A 279 2.63 15.53 16.87
C ASP A 279 3.95 15.01 16.30
N ILE A 280 4.96 15.85 16.29
CA ILE A 280 6.29 15.54 15.74
C ILE A 280 7.04 14.41 16.47
N ASN A 281 6.61 14.06 17.69
CA ASN A 281 7.27 13.01 18.47
C ASN A 281 6.67 11.62 18.22
N ARG A 282 5.43 11.56 17.76
CA ARG A 282 4.69 10.29 17.62
C ARG A 282 4.12 10.05 16.23
N SER A 283 3.74 11.11 15.49
CA SER A 283 3.16 10.98 14.16
C SER A 283 4.24 10.80 13.10
N VAL A 284 4.19 9.68 12.37
CA VAL A 284 5.11 9.35 11.28
C VAL A 284 4.39 9.33 9.91
N ILE A 285 3.31 10.11 9.81
CA ILE A 285 2.45 10.15 8.62
C ILE A 285 3.19 10.72 7.40
N GLN A 286 4.09 11.68 7.61
CA GLN A 286 4.88 12.27 6.53
C GLN A 286 6.01 11.35 6.09
N GLU A 287 6.64 10.65 7.02
CA GLU A 287 7.64 9.62 6.78
C GLU A 287 7.08 8.48 5.93
N GLN A 288 5.82 8.07 6.15
CA GLN A 288 5.15 7.09 5.28
C GLN A 288 5.10 7.56 3.81
N VAL A 289 4.88 8.84 3.56
CA VAL A 289 4.87 9.38 2.19
C VAL A 289 6.24 9.28 1.53
N GLU A 290 7.30 9.61 2.27
CA GLU A 290 8.69 9.48 1.80
C GLU A 290 9.03 8.01 1.52
N MET A 291 8.74 7.11 2.47
CA MET A 291 8.98 5.66 2.31
C MET A 291 8.24 5.10 1.10
N GLY A 292 7.08 5.69 0.76
CA GLY A 292 6.30 5.29 -0.40
C GLY A 292 7.03 5.39 -1.73
N VAL A 293 7.84 6.43 -1.95
CA VAL A 293 8.64 6.56 -3.17
C VAL A 293 9.74 5.49 -3.20
N ALA A 294 10.45 5.31 -2.09
CA ALA A 294 11.57 4.36 -2.00
C ALA A 294 11.12 2.90 -2.20
N VAL A 295 10.00 2.51 -1.57
CA VAL A 295 9.42 1.16 -1.73
C VAL A 295 8.97 0.91 -3.17
N ARG A 296 8.36 1.89 -3.84
CA ARG A 296 7.95 1.76 -5.24
C ARG A 296 9.17 1.66 -6.16
N MET A 297 10.25 2.41 -5.89
CA MET A 297 11.52 2.25 -6.59
C MET A 297 12.07 0.84 -6.43
N ALA A 298 12.13 0.32 -5.21
CA ALA A 298 12.63 -1.03 -4.93
C ALA A 298 11.79 -2.12 -5.62
N ALA A 299 10.47 -2.02 -5.56
CA ALA A 299 9.57 -2.98 -6.19
C ALA A 299 9.75 -3.00 -7.72
N MET A 300 9.80 -1.83 -8.36
CA MET A 300 9.98 -1.73 -9.81
C MET A 300 11.37 -2.21 -10.25
N ASP A 301 12.43 -1.90 -9.51
CA ASP A 301 13.79 -2.38 -9.79
C ASP A 301 13.87 -3.91 -9.70
N LEU A 302 13.33 -4.53 -8.65
CA LEU A 302 13.32 -6.00 -8.50
C LEU A 302 12.54 -6.69 -9.62
N LEU A 303 11.36 -6.18 -9.97
CA LEU A 303 10.56 -6.72 -11.07
C LEU A 303 11.27 -6.58 -12.42
N ALA A 304 11.94 -5.45 -12.66
CA ALA A 304 12.70 -5.22 -13.89
C ALA A 304 13.91 -6.16 -14.01
N ARG A 305 14.60 -6.46 -12.90
CA ARG A 305 15.69 -7.46 -12.86
C ARG A 305 15.17 -8.84 -13.26
N ASN A 306 14.04 -9.26 -12.71
CA ASN A 306 13.42 -10.55 -13.03
C ASN A 306 12.96 -10.60 -14.48
N LEU A 307 12.39 -9.51 -15.00
CA LEU A 307 12.00 -9.40 -16.40
C LEU A 307 13.21 -9.53 -17.34
N ARG A 308 14.32 -8.84 -17.05
CA ARG A 308 15.57 -8.93 -17.83
C ARG A 308 16.17 -10.35 -17.77
N ALA A 309 16.19 -10.98 -16.61
CA ALA A 309 16.67 -12.34 -16.44
C ALA A 309 15.84 -13.35 -17.25
N ALA A 310 14.51 -13.21 -17.24
CA ALA A 310 13.62 -14.06 -18.02
C ALA A 310 13.81 -13.87 -19.54
N LYS A 311 14.01 -12.63 -20.00
CA LYS A 311 14.32 -12.32 -21.40
C LYS A 311 15.66 -12.91 -21.83
N ALA A 312 16.69 -12.85 -20.99
CA ALA A 312 18.02 -13.40 -21.27
C ALA A 312 18.03 -14.95 -21.31
N GLY A 313 17.17 -15.61 -20.53
CA GLY A 313 17.05 -17.07 -20.48
C GLY A 313 16.20 -17.69 -21.59
N ASN A 314 15.41 -16.92 -22.35
CA ASN A 314 14.56 -17.43 -23.43
C ASN A 314 14.36 -16.39 -24.56
N PRO A 315 15.35 -16.20 -25.45
CA PRO A 315 15.29 -15.18 -26.51
C PRO A 315 14.22 -15.43 -27.58
N GLU A 316 13.71 -16.65 -27.76
CA GLU A 316 12.79 -17.02 -28.85
C GLU A 316 11.29 -16.67 -28.60
N ARG A 317 10.89 -16.25 -27.44
CA ARG A 317 9.49 -15.90 -27.12
C ARG A 317 9.11 -14.45 -27.42
N MET A 318 9.92 -13.70 -28.13
CA MET A 318 9.75 -12.26 -28.39
C MET A 318 9.73 -11.87 -29.88
N ALA A 319 9.59 -12.82 -30.79
CA ALA A 319 9.31 -12.55 -32.21
C ALA A 319 7.80 -12.55 -32.48
#